data_7333421e416d6ef7321726ceca61d0ca
#
_entry.id   7333421e416d6ef7321726ceca61d0ca
#
_cell.length_a   1.000
_cell.length_b   1.000
_cell.length_c   1.000
_cell.angle_alpha   90.00
_cell.angle_beta   90.00
_cell.angle_gamma   90.00
#
_symmetry.space_group_name_H-M   'P 1'
#
loop_
_entity.id
_entity.type
_entity.pdbx_description
1 polymer ?
#
loop_
_entity_poly.entity_id
_entity_poly.type
_entity_poly.pdbx_seq_one_letter_code
_entity_poly.pdbx_strand_id
1 'polypeptide(L)'
;KNYGLSSYKDGYQVFSTIDSSYQTAAREAVEEGIEDYEERHGFEKPENHEDLLPKSFKNRSEFFYAFAYDPFSYLDKFGIELEAKNPFYKAMEFLEGQAEFKNFKPTVLISVEDKRLLTLDKEGKIENILLTDLKKSIRPRINENRKDKKLTNFSDFFESGDLIWLSKDNIPSNPITLSIHPKVQSA
;
A
#
# COMPACT_ATOMS: atom_id res chain seq x y z
N LYS A 1 -19.30 -3.78 29.11
CA LYS A 1 -20.79 -3.66 29.05
C LYS A 1 -21.39 -2.91 30.22
N ASN A 2 -20.63 -2.63 31.30
CA ASN A 2 -21.15 -2.05 32.54
C ASN A 2 -21.24 -0.51 32.56
N TYR A 3 -20.65 0.19 31.61
CA TYR A 3 -20.49 1.66 31.69
C TYR A 3 -21.29 2.43 30.63
N GLY A 4 -21.91 1.74 29.68
CA GLY A 4 -22.81 2.34 28.67
C GLY A 4 -22.18 3.48 27.85
N LEU A 5 -23.04 4.31 27.24
CA LEU A 5 -22.66 5.46 26.43
C LEU A 5 -22.05 6.61 27.25
N SER A 6 -22.26 6.65 28.58
CA SER A 6 -21.69 7.67 29.46
C SER A 6 -20.16 7.59 29.52
N SER A 7 -19.58 6.39 29.35
CA SER A 7 -18.14 6.19 29.37
C SER A 7 -17.37 7.03 28.33
N TYR A 8 -18.00 7.42 27.23
CA TYR A 8 -17.40 8.28 26.22
C TYR A 8 -17.46 9.77 26.56
N LYS A 9 -18.32 10.17 27.52
CA LYS A 9 -18.54 11.58 27.89
C LYS A 9 -17.85 11.95 29.20
N ASP A 10 -17.64 11.01 30.08
CA ASP A 10 -17.25 11.26 31.47
C ASP A 10 -15.72 11.25 31.69
N GLY A 11 -14.92 11.09 30.60
CA GLY A 11 -13.46 11.24 30.66
C GLY A 11 -12.74 10.23 31.55
N TYR A 12 -13.20 8.98 31.59
CA TYR A 12 -12.56 7.94 32.39
C TYR A 12 -11.11 7.68 31.97
N GLN A 13 -10.21 7.65 32.95
CA GLN A 13 -8.86 7.13 32.73
C GLN A 13 -8.88 5.62 32.91
N VAL A 14 -8.52 4.89 31.86
CA VAL A 14 -8.43 3.43 31.88
C VAL A 14 -6.97 3.03 32.06
N PHE A 15 -6.68 2.38 33.18
CA PHE A 15 -5.38 1.75 33.42
C PHE A 15 -5.46 0.28 33.00
N SER A 16 -4.64 -0.10 32.03
CA SER A 16 -4.53 -1.50 31.60
C SER A 16 -3.23 -2.11 32.11
N THR A 17 -3.19 -3.43 32.20
CA THR A 17 -1.98 -4.20 32.55
C THR A 17 -1.11 -4.50 31.32
N ILE A 18 -1.43 -3.90 30.19
CA ILE A 18 -0.67 -4.09 28.94
C ILE A 18 0.66 -3.35 29.10
N ASP A 19 1.74 -4.09 29.01
CA ASP A 19 3.09 -3.54 28.91
C ASP A 19 3.40 -3.18 27.45
N SER A 20 3.75 -1.92 27.22
CA SER A 20 4.02 -1.40 25.86
C SER A 20 5.22 -2.10 25.20
N SER A 21 6.19 -2.59 25.96
CA SER A 21 7.35 -3.30 25.43
C SER A 21 6.94 -4.68 24.89
N TYR A 22 6.10 -5.41 25.61
CA TYR A 22 5.56 -6.69 25.15
C TYR A 22 4.61 -6.50 23.94
N GLN A 23 3.82 -5.43 23.94
CA GLN A 23 2.95 -5.12 22.79
C GLN A 23 3.79 -4.84 21.54
N THR A 24 4.89 -4.11 21.67
CA THR A 24 5.81 -3.84 20.56
C THR A 24 6.46 -5.12 20.05
N ALA A 25 7.00 -5.95 20.95
CA ALA A 25 7.61 -7.22 20.59
C ALA A 25 6.63 -8.18 19.90
N ALA A 26 5.38 -8.24 20.40
CA ALA A 26 4.33 -9.05 19.77
C ALA A 26 4.00 -8.57 18.35
N ARG A 27 3.92 -7.26 18.15
CA ARG A 27 3.69 -6.68 16.83
C ARG A 27 4.84 -7.00 15.86
N GLU A 28 6.08 -6.81 16.30
CA GLU A 28 7.27 -7.12 15.50
C GLU A 28 7.31 -8.61 15.12
N ALA A 29 7.00 -9.49 16.04
CA ALA A 29 6.94 -10.94 15.77
C ALA A 29 5.85 -11.31 14.76
N VAL A 30 4.70 -10.63 14.82
CA VAL A 30 3.60 -10.83 13.84
C VAL A 30 4.00 -10.32 12.45
N GLU A 31 4.60 -9.13 12.35
CA GLU A 31 5.08 -8.56 11.08
C GLU A 31 6.11 -9.50 10.42
N GLU A 32 7.09 -9.99 11.18
CA GLU A 32 8.09 -10.96 10.71
C GLU A 32 7.43 -12.28 10.29
N GLY A 33 6.45 -12.75 11.07
CA GLY A 33 5.68 -13.95 10.76
C GLY A 33 4.88 -13.85 9.46
N ILE A 34 4.33 -12.66 9.12
CA ILE A 34 3.64 -12.42 7.86
C ILE A 34 4.62 -12.47 6.69
N GLU A 35 5.75 -11.79 6.79
CA GLU A 35 6.79 -11.84 5.74
C GLU A 35 7.24 -13.28 5.46
N ASP A 36 7.48 -14.06 6.52
CA ASP A 36 7.85 -15.47 6.42
C ASP A 36 6.73 -16.33 5.81
N TYR A 37 5.48 -16.01 6.14
CA TYR A 37 4.32 -16.70 5.60
C TYR A 37 4.18 -16.47 4.09
N GLU A 38 4.23 -15.21 3.63
CA GLU A 38 4.18 -14.86 2.21
C GLU A 38 5.35 -15.50 1.44
N GLU A 39 6.54 -15.53 2.04
CA GLU A 39 7.69 -16.19 1.42
C GLU A 39 7.50 -17.69 1.24
N ARG A 40 6.91 -18.37 2.23
CA ARG A 40 6.67 -19.84 2.19
C ARG A 40 5.51 -20.22 1.29
N HIS A 41 4.40 -19.49 1.37
CA HIS A 41 3.13 -19.87 0.73
C HIS A 41 2.85 -19.12 -0.58
N GLY A 42 3.58 -18.02 -0.84
CA GLY A 42 3.37 -17.12 -1.96
C GLY A 42 2.37 -16.03 -1.64
N PHE A 43 2.31 -15.05 -2.52
CA PHE A 43 1.48 -13.85 -2.39
C PHE A 43 0.06 -14.12 -2.92
N GLU A 44 -0.95 -13.73 -2.15
CA GLU A 44 -2.33 -13.67 -2.64
C GLU A 44 -2.50 -12.47 -3.58
N LYS A 45 -3.57 -12.50 -4.39
CA LYS A 45 -3.87 -11.35 -5.25
C LYS A 45 -4.30 -10.18 -4.37
N PRO A 46 -3.77 -8.95 -4.61
CA PRO A 46 -4.16 -7.78 -3.84
C PRO A 46 -5.65 -7.45 -3.95
N GLU A 47 -6.18 -6.72 -2.97
CA GLU A 47 -7.49 -6.09 -3.10
C GLU A 47 -7.40 -4.98 -4.15
N ASN A 48 -8.33 -4.97 -5.11
CA ASN A 48 -8.34 -3.98 -6.17
C ASN A 48 -9.38 -2.88 -5.91
N HIS A 49 -8.95 -1.64 -6.05
CA HIS A 49 -9.73 -0.42 -5.84
C HIS A 49 -9.62 0.52 -7.05
N GLU A 50 -9.80 -0.02 -8.26
CA GLU A 50 -9.71 0.76 -9.50
C GLU A 50 -10.70 1.95 -9.53
N ASP A 51 -11.82 1.85 -8.83
CA ASP A 51 -12.84 2.90 -8.69
C ASP A 51 -12.33 4.17 -7.99
N LEU A 52 -11.23 4.06 -7.22
CA LEU A 52 -10.57 5.19 -6.58
C LEU A 52 -9.69 5.98 -7.55
N LEU A 53 -9.33 5.40 -8.70
CA LEU A 53 -8.50 6.04 -9.69
C LEU A 53 -9.30 6.89 -10.67
N PRO A 54 -8.73 7.99 -11.20
CA PRO A 54 -9.40 8.84 -12.18
C PRO A 54 -9.76 8.06 -13.46
N LYS A 55 -11.04 8.09 -13.86
CA LYS A 55 -11.53 7.37 -15.06
C LYS A 55 -11.17 8.05 -16.39
N SER A 56 -10.76 9.31 -16.37
CA SER A 56 -10.61 10.16 -17.56
C SER A 56 -9.30 9.96 -18.33
N PHE A 57 -8.42 9.06 -17.92
CA PHE A 57 -7.12 8.91 -18.55
C PHE A 57 -7.07 7.67 -19.44
N LYS A 58 -7.20 7.90 -20.77
CA LYS A 58 -7.10 6.83 -21.77
C LYS A 58 -5.69 6.25 -21.91
N ASN A 59 -4.66 7.02 -21.52
CA ASN A 59 -3.27 6.59 -21.52
C ASN A 59 -2.63 6.92 -20.17
N ARG A 60 -2.76 5.98 -19.24
CA ARG A 60 -2.28 6.12 -17.87
C ARG A 60 -0.77 6.37 -17.81
N SER A 61 0.00 5.72 -18.65
CA SER A 61 1.46 5.86 -18.66
C SER A 61 1.91 7.28 -19.01
N GLU A 62 1.33 7.92 -20.03
CA GLU A 62 1.66 9.30 -20.40
C GLU A 62 1.30 10.29 -19.30
N PHE A 63 0.15 10.09 -18.64
CA PHE A 63 -0.28 10.90 -17.51
C PHE A 63 0.75 10.89 -16.39
N PHE A 64 1.21 9.71 -15.97
CA PHE A 64 2.14 9.59 -14.87
C PHE A 64 3.52 10.15 -15.18
N TYR A 65 3.99 10.03 -16.40
CA TYR A 65 5.22 10.68 -16.80
C TYR A 65 5.10 12.21 -16.74
N ALA A 66 4.02 12.77 -17.26
CA ALA A 66 3.80 14.20 -17.22
C ALA A 66 3.61 14.73 -15.79
N PHE A 67 2.83 14.02 -14.98
CA PHE A 67 2.56 14.41 -13.58
C PHE A 67 3.79 14.30 -12.67
N ALA A 68 4.66 13.30 -12.90
CA ALA A 68 5.88 13.14 -12.12
C ALA A 68 6.94 14.22 -12.43
N TYR A 69 6.94 14.74 -13.69
CA TYR A 69 7.90 15.76 -14.10
C TYR A 69 7.38 17.19 -13.94
N ASP A 70 6.11 17.44 -14.21
CA ASP A 70 5.50 18.75 -14.07
C ASP A 70 3.96 18.62 -13.93
N PRO A 71 3.46 18.47 -12.71
CA PRO A 71 2.03 18.33 -12.46
C PRO A 71 1.21 19.54 -12.91
N PHE A 72 1.78 20.75 -12.86
CA PHE A 72 1.07 21.98 -13.23
C PHE A 72 0.90 22.12 -14.74
N SER A 73 1.93 21.84 -15.54
CA SER A 73 1.81 21.88 -17.00
C SER A 73 0.84 20.85 -17.54
N TYR A 74 0.66 19.74 -16.83
CA TYR A 74 -0.31 18.73 -17.17
C TYR A 74 -1.74 19.20 -16.90
N LEU A 75 -2.00 19.83 -15.75
CA LEU A 75 -3.30 20.38 -15.39
C LEU A 75 -3.73 21.46 -16.38
N ASP A 76 -2.83 22.36 -16.77
CA ASP A 76 -3.06 23.38 -17.80
C ASP A 76 -3.42 22.78 -19.16
N LYS A 77 -2.70 21.74 -19.58
CA LYS A 77 -2.87 21.13 -20.90
C LYS A 77 -4.22 20.40 -21.05
N PHE A 78 -4.77 19.85 -19.99
CA PHE A 78 -6.01 19.08 -20.01
C PHE A 78 -7.22 19.81 -19.44
N GLY A 79 -7.09 21.12 -19.12
CA GLY A 79 -8.20 21.97 -18.68
C GLY A 79 -8.84 21.52 -17.35
N ILE A 80 -8.09 20.82 -16.51
CA ILE A 80 -8.53 20.50 -15.16
C ILE A 80 -8.35 21.78 -14.35
N GLU A 81 -9.45 22.42 -13.94
CA GLU A 81 -9.42 23.62 -13.11
C GLU A 81 -8.57 23.36 -11.85
N LEU A 82 -7.65 24.28 -11.56
CA LEU A 82 -6.73 24.21 -10.40
C LEU A 82 -7.45 24.16 -9.03
N GLU A 83 -8.72 24.56 -8.99
CA GLU A 83 -9.61 24.38 -7.84
C GLU A 83 -10.17 22.95 -7.75
N ALA A 84 -10.04 22.15 -8.82
CA ALA A 84 -10.40 20.74 -8.75
C ALA A 84 -9.39 20.02 -7.86
N LYS A 85 -9.89 19.37 -6.83
CA LYS A 85 -9.17 18.49 -5.91
C LYS A 85 -8.21 17.60 -6.70
N ASN A 86 -7.01 17.37 -6.14
CA ASN A 86 -6.05 16.39 -6.65
C ASN A 86 -6.79 15.17 -7.24
N PRO A 87 -6.54 14.77 -8.50
CA PRO A 87 -7.28 13.69 -9.15
C PRO A 87 -7.23 12.36 -8.37
N PHE A 88 -6.26 12.20 -7.49
CA PHE A 88 -6.10 11.04 -6.62
C PHE A 88 -6.67 11.24 -5.20
N TYR A 89 -7.40 12.32 -4.92
CA TYR A 89 -7.88 12.60 -3.57
C TYR A 89 -8.67 11.45 -2.94
N LYS A 90 -9.46 10.71 -3.74
CA LYS A 90 -10.21 9.55 -3.27
C LYS A 90 -9.29 8.41 -2.83
N ALA A 91 -8.23 8.15 -3.59
CA ALA A 91 -7.25 7.14 -3.23
C ALA A 91 -6.47 7.54 -1.97
N MET A 92 -6.11 8.82 -1.84
CA MET A 92 -5.44 9.35 -0.65
C MET A 92 -6.34 9.27 0.59
N GLU A 93 -7.61 9.70 0.50
CA GLU A 93 -8.60 9.60 1.58
C GLU A 93 -8.81 8.13 2.00
N PHE A 94 -8.91 7.22 1.04
CA PHE A 94 -8.99 5.79 1.31
C PHE A 94 -7.75 5.28 2.06
N LEU A 95 -6.55 5.70 1.64
CA LEU A 95 -5.28 5.30 2.26
C LEU A 95 -5.13 5.86 3.68
N GLU A 96 -5.70 7.02 4.01
CA GLU A 96 -5.72 7.55 5.38
C GLU A 96 -6.47 6.61 6.35
N GLY A 97 -7.49 5.89 5.87
CA GLY A 97 -8.25 4.91 6.62
C GLY A 97 -7.55 3.55 6.77
N GLN A 98 -6.45 3.30 6.05
CA GLN A 98 -5.72 2.04 6.11
C GLN A 98 -4.73 2.02 7.28
N ALA A 99 -4.59 0.82 7.90
CA ALA A 99 -3.63 0.65 8.97
C ALA A 99 -2.18 0.74 8.45
N GLU A 100 -1.37 1.53 9.13
CA GLU A 100 0.07 1.53 8.94
C GLU A 100 0.72 0.57 9.93
N PHE A 101 1.69 -0.18 9.45
CA PHE A 101 2.55 -1.00 10.27
C PHE A 101 3.92 -0.31 10.44
N LYS A 102 4.64 -0.64 11.50
CA LYS A 102 5.90 0.03 11.83
C LYS A 102 6.83 0.21 10.64
N ASN A 103 6.97 -0.82 9.82
CA ASN A 103 7.90 -0.85 8.69
C ASN A 103 7.21 -0.76 7.33
N PHE A 104 5.86 -0.71 7.28
CA PHE A 104 5.10 -0.71 6.03
C PHE A 104 4.12 0.45 5.98
N LYS A 105 3.99 1.05 4.80
CA LYS A 105 2.97 2.05 4.46
C LYS A 105 2.03 1.50 3.38
N PRO A 106 0.72 1.72 3.50
CA PRO A 106 -0.22 1.35 2.45
C PRO A 106 -0.04 2.27 1.24
N THR A 107 -0.09 1.68 0.05
CA THR A 107 0.00 2.39 -1.23
C THR A 107 -0.94 1.76 -2.24
N VAL A 108 -1.46 2.57 -3.17
CA VAL A 108 -2.27 2.11 -4.30
C VAL A 108 -1.43 2.12 -5.57
N LEU A 109 -1.54 1.07 -6.37
CA LEU A 109 -0.89 1.00 -7.68
C LEU A 109 -1.66 1.86 -8.68
N ILE A 110 -1.03 2.93 -9.15
CA ILE A 110 -1.62 3.83 -10.14
C ILE A 110 -1.29 3.44 -11.57
N SER A 111 -0.17 2.75 -11.79
CA SER A 111 0.19 2.17 -13.08
C SER A 111 1.02 0.91 -12.90
N VAL A 112 0.77 -0.08 -13.74
CA VAL A 112 1.47 -1.35 -13.77
C VAL A 112 2.03 -1.59 -15.17
N GLU A 113 3.34 -1.74 -15.25
CA GLU A 113 4.07 -2.14 -16.45
C GLU A 113 4.87 -3.42 -16.16
N ASP A 114 5.39 -4.07 -17.17
CA ASP A 114 6.08 -5.36 -16.99
C ASP A 114 7.19 -5.33 -15.94
N LYS A 115 8.00 -4.26 -15.92
CA LYS A 115 9.16 -4.17 -15.04
C LYS A 115 9.07 -3.05 -14.01
N ARG A 116 7.95 -2.33 -13.99
CA ARG A 116 7.79 -1.14 -13.18
C ARG A 116 6.39 -1.01 -12.62
N LEU A 117 6.31 -0.60 -11.35
CA LEU A 117 5.09 -0.15 -10.68
C LEU A 117 5.20 1.35 -10.37
N LEU A 118 4.12 2.08 -10.56
CA LEU A 118 3.95 3.41 -9.98
C LEU A 118 2.96 3.32 -8.85
N THR A 119 3.36 3.76 -7.67
CA THR A 119 2.58 3.70 -6.44
C THR A 119 2.26 5.10 -5.94
N LEU A 120 1.14 5.23 -5.26
CA LEU A 120 0.70 6.46 -4.60
C LEU A 120 0.50 6.19 -3.11
N ASP A 121 1.09 7.01 -2.26
CA ASP A 121 0.84 6.97 -0.81
C ASP A 121 -0.22 8.01 -0.37
N LYS A 122 -0.57 8.00 0.91
CA LYS A 122 -1.58 8.90 1.47
C LYS A 122 -1.18 10.38 1.46
N GLU A 123 0.12 10.67 1.43
CA GLU A 123 0.65 12.03 1.30
C GLU A 123 0.63 12.55 -0.15
N GLY A 124 0.20 11.71 -1.12
CA GLY A 124 0.21 12.05 -2.54
C GLY A 124 1.57 11.86 -3.20
N LYS A 125 2.53 11.24 -2.52
CA LYS A 125 3.84 10.94 -3.09
C LYS A 125 3.73 9.77 -4.06
N ILE A 126 4.28 9.97 -5.26
CA ILE A 126 4.37 8.92 -6.29
C ILE A 126 5.78 8.34 -6.27
N GLU A 127 5.86 7.02 -6.15
CA GLU A 127 7.13 6.30 -6.17
C GLU A 127 7.17 5.32 -7.36
N ASN A 128 8.35 5.23 -7.98
CA ASN A 128 8.62 4.29 -9.08
C ASN A 128 9.41 3.10 -8.51
N ILE A 129 8.86 1.90 -8.66
CA ILE A 129 9.44 0.65 -8.15
C ILE A 129 9.78 -0.24 -9.33
N LEU A 130 11.04 -0.61 -9.45
CA LEU A 130 11.49 -1.57 -10.44
C LEU A 130 11.46 -2.98 -9.86
N LEU A 131 11.25 -3.96 -10.72
CA LEU A 131 11.26 -5.38 -10.32
C LEU A 131 12.61 -5.79 -9.70
N THR A 132 13.69 -5.12 -10.10
CA THR A 132 15.05 -5.31 -9.57
C THR A 132 15.26 -4.74 -8.17
N ASP A 133 14.43 -3.79 -7.76
CA ASP A 133 14.55 -3.10 -6.47
C ASP A 133 13.94 -3.90 -5.33
N LEU A 134 13.19 -4.94 -5.65
CA LEU A 134 12.55 -5.79 -4.65
C LEU A 134 13.56 -6.66 -3.91
N LYS A 135 13.54 -6.61 -2.59
CA LYS A 135 14.36 -7.45 -1.69
C LYS A 135 14.07 -8.94 -1.89
N LYS A 136 12.78 -9.28 -2.05
CA LYS A 136 12.32 -10.65 -2.22
C LYS A 136 11.58 -10.79 -3.55
N SER A 137 11.71 -11.97 -4.16
CA SER A 137 10.99 -12.29 -5.39
C SER A 137 9.52 -12.57 -5.09
N ILE A 138 8.63 -11.93 -5.81
CA ILE A 138 7.20 -12.22 -5.74
C ILE A 138 6.94 -13.56 -6.44
N ARG A 139 6.19 -14.42 -5.75
CA ARG A 139 5.68 -15.69 -6.28
C ARG A 139 4.19 -15.77 -5.95
N PRO A 140 3.30 -15.70 -6.96
CA PRO A 140 1.87 -15.83 -6.72
C PRO A 140 1.51 -17.13 -6.00
N ARG A 141 0.53 -17.07 -5.11
CA ARG A 141 -0.05 -18.25 -4.46
C ARG A 141 -0.99 -18.96 -5.44
N ILE A 142 -0.83 -20.26 -5.60
CA ILE A 142 -1.77 -21.10 -6.37
C ILE A 142 -2.82 -21.69 -5.43
N ASN A 143 -2.38 -22.21 -4.28
CA ASN A 143 -3.22 -22.74 -3.21
C ASN A 143 -2.43 -22.75 -1.89
N GLU A 144 -3.04 -23.23 -0.80
CA GLU A 144 -2.45 -23.23 0.55
C GLU A 144 -1.04 -23.85 0.63
N ASN A 145 -0.71 -24.80 -0.23
CA ASN A 145 0.53 -25.55 -0.19
C ASN A 145 1.44 -25.33 -1.41
N ARG A 146 1.03 -24.47 -2.35
CA ARG A 146 1.75 -24.34 -3.62
C ARG A 146 1.79 -22.90 -4.08
N LYS A 147 3.02 -22.42 -4.35
CA LYS A 147 3.29 -21.13 -5.01
C LYS A 147 3.76 -21.34 -6.45
N ASP A 148 3.51 -20.34 -7.28
CA ASP A 148 3.92 -20.31 -8.68
C ASP A 148 5.42 -19.99 -8.82
N LYS A 149 5.87 -19.95 -10.07
CA LYS A 149 7.22 -19.50 -10.42
C LYS A 149 7.41 -18.04 -9.98
N LYS A 150 8.67 -17.66 -9.88
CA LYS A 150 9.03 -16.26 -9.65
C LYS A 150 8.43 -15.38 -10.74
N LEU A 151 7.80 -14.28 -10.32
CA LEU A 151 7.25 -13.28 -11.22
C LEU A 151 8.36 -12.68 -12.08
N THR A 152 8.14 -12.64 -13.38
CA THR A 152 9.05 -12.02 -14.35
C THR A 152 8.53 -10.68 -14.84
N ASN A 153 7.23 -10.47 -14.82
CA ASN A 153 6.58 -9.21 -15.16
C ASN A 153 5.53 -8.89 -14.10
N PHE A 154 5.47 -7.64 -13.67
CA PHE A 154 4.45 -7.20 -12.72
C PHE A 154 3.04 -7.31 -13.30
N SER A 155 2.87 -7.03 -14.59
CA SER A 155 1.58 -7.11 -15.30
C SER A 155 0.96 -8.51 -15.31
N ASP A 156 1.73 -9.56 -15.05
CA ASP A 156 1.21 -10.94 -14.94
C ASP A 156 0.43 -11.17 -13.62
N PHE A 157 0.58 -10.27 -12.65
CA PHE A 157 0.02 -10.46 -11.30
C PHE A 157 -0.71 -9.23 -10.75
N PHE A 158 -0.20 -8.03 -10.99
CA PHE A 158 -0.75 -6.78 -10.48
C PHE A 158 -1.61 -6.06 -11.51
N GLU A 159 -2.56 -5.27 -11.00
CA GLU A 159 -3.42 -4.38 -11.78
C GLU A 159 -3.42 -2.98 -11.17
N SER A 160 -3.73 -1.96 -11.97
CA SER A 160 -3.94 -0.61 -11.44
C SER A 160 -5.12 -0.61 -10.48
N GLY A 161 -4.98 0.07 -9.35
CA GLY A 161 -5.96 0.05 -8.27
C GLY A 161 -5.63 -0.94 -7.16
N ASP A 162 -4.65 -1.83 -7.34
CA ASP A 162 -4.26 -2.78 -6.31
C ASP A 162 -3.67 -2.07 -5.09
N LEU A 163 -4.13 -2.50 -3.90
CA LEU A 163 -3.62 -2.05 -2.61
C LEU A 163 -2.47 -2.95 -2.18
N ILE A 164 -1.32 -2.35 -1.93
CA ILE A 164 -0.12 -3.03 -1.45
C ILE A 164 0.52 -2.27 -0.29
N TRP A 165 1.41 -2.91 0.44
CA TRP A 165 2.20 -2.29 1.50
C TRP A 165 3.69 -2.30 1.13
N LEU A 166 4.33 -1.15 1.25
CA LEU A 166 5.75 -0.98 0.96
C LEU A 166 6.52 -0.65 2.23
N SER A 167 7.76 -1.16 2.34
CA SER A 167 8.63 -0.80 3.43
C SER A 167 8.88 0.71 3.47
N LYS A 168 8.81 1.31 4.68
CA LYS A 168 9.00 2.76 4.89
C LYS A 168 10.44 3.23 4.63
N ASP A 169 11.39 2.34 4.79
CA ASP A 169 12.82 2.65 4.64
C ASP A 169 13.25 2.61 3.16
N ASN A 170 12.56 3.40 2.34
CA ASN A 170 12.88 3.54 0.92
C ASN A 170 14.07 4.49 0.74
N ILE A 171 15.22 4.10 1.27
CA ILE A 171 16.50 4.76 1.01
C ILE A 171 16.98 4.26 -0.36
N PRO A 172 17.47 5.12 -1.28
CA PRO A 172 17.86 4.73 -2.64
C PRO A 172 18.84 3.56 -2.75
N SER A 173 19.48 3.17 -1.64
CA SER A 173 20.42 2.05 -1.56
C SER A 173 19.85 0.78 -0.92
N ASN A 174 18.63 0.81 -0.37
CA ASN A 174 18.04 -0.35 0.29
C ASN A 174 17.00 -1.01 -0.60
N PRO A 175 17.03 -2.34 -0.71
CA PRO A 175 16.00 -3.06 -1.47
C PRO A 175 14.63 -2.93 -0.81
N ILE A 176 13.59 -2.76 -1.63
CA ILE A 176 12.21 -2.54 -1.20
C ILE A 176 11.58 -3.87 -0.81
N THR A 177 10.92 -3.92 0.34
CA THR A 177 10.06 -5.03 0.72
C THR A 177 8.61 -4.66 0.40
N LEU A 178 7.92 -5.57 -0.29
CA LEU A 178 6.51 -5.45 -0.64
C LEU A 178 5.74 -6.55 0.09
N SER A 179 4.60 -6.21 0.69
CA SER A 179 3.63 -7.12 1.28
C SER A 179 2.23 -6.82 0.77
N ILE A 180 1.35 -7.83 0.73
CA ILE A 180 -0.02 -7.67 0.22
C ILE A 180 -1.05 -7.69 1.35
N HIS A 181 -0.82 -8.44 2.40
CA HIS A 181 -1.77 -8.63 3.50
C HIS A 181 -1.16 -8.45 4.89
N PRO A 182 -0.70 -7.26 5.27
CA PRO A 182 -0.23 -7.06 6.64
C PRO A 182 -1.38 -6.93 7.65
N LYS A 183 -2.60 -7.35 7.30
CA LYS A 183 -3.80 -7.27 8.14
C LYS A 183 -3.81 -8.35 9.22
N VAL A 184 -2.87 -8.33 10.15
CA VAL A 184 -3.01 -9.13 11.37
C VAL A 184 -3.21 -8.19 12.55
N GLN A 185 -4.41 -8.19 13.10
CA GLN A 185 -4.64 -7.65 14.43
C GLN A 185 -4.13 -8.67 15.44
N SER A 186 -3.03 -8.36 16.11
CA SER A 186 -2.66 -9.06 17.33
C SER A 186 -3.72 -8.74 18.39
N ALA A 187 -4.54 -9.71 18.71
CA ALA A 187 -5.46 -9.63 19.83
C ALA A 187 -4.71 -9.72 21.16
#